data_6dc5f00dfbc24111f0dea176437c8616
#
_entry.id   6dc5f00dfbc24111f0dea176437c8616
#
_cell.length_a   1.000
_cell.length_b   1.000
_cell.length_c   1.000
_cell.angle_alpha   90.00
_cell.angle_beta   90.00
_cell.angle_gamma   90.00
#
_symmetry.space_group_name_H-M   'P 1'
#
loop_
_entity.id
_entity.type
_entity.pdbx_description
1 polymer ?
#
loop_
_entity_poly.entity_id
_entity_poly.type
_entity_poly.pdbx_seq_one_letter_code
_entity_poly.pdbx_strand_id
1 'polypeptide(L)'
;EMLRSLVGSEMCIRDRFKLQYLVEEGKGTLQGNDQSGVTSIEMDATEKQTVTITAVAADGYTFYKWSDGLTTATRVDSATKDISVTAMFNDARVQINLDQGESTIKQGESLTINASVTLGGKSYDNSGVQWSVNDDLMQNGASYTFTPNATGDYRIKAGLEVNGTYTSQELMVHVQAPATTVSITGVSSMPAGSTTTLQANVSNPSGDTTWTCAQKPQWSATGDNVQFSADTVGSYTVRAANNGQYAELVINVTEPLSDPTVTPEPSDSGDQFPFFPFGDED
;
A
#
# COMPACT_ATOMS: atom_id res chain seq x y z
N GLU A 1 70.45 68.70 32.27
CA GLU A 1 69.04 68.92 31.80
C GLU A 1 68.85 68.20 30.45
N MET A 2 68.21 67.13 30.51
CA MET A 2 67.44 66.48 29.45
C MET A 2 67.32 64.98 29.70
N LEU A 3 66.51 64.62 30.67
CA LEU A 3 66.11 63.24 30.88
C LEU A 3 64.75 63.20 31.57
N ARG A 4 63.76 63.81 30.94
CA ARG A 4 62.35 63.66 31.33
C ARG A 4 61.50 63.76 30.03
N SER A 5 61.32 62.74 29.36
CA SER A 5 60.10 62.54 28.50
C SER A 5 60.23 61.28 27.65
N LEU A 6 60.20 60.13 28.27
CA LEU A 6 60.00 58.87 27.56
C LEU A 6 59.47 57.77 28.47
N VAL A 7 58.53 58.16 29.38
CA VAL A 7 57.74 57.24 30.17
C VAL A 7 56.27 57.62 30.00
N GLY A 8 55.66 57.24 28.93
CA GLY A 8 54.25 57.61 28.76
C GLY A 8 53.56 57.03 27.54
N SER A 9 54.25 56.26 26.67
CA SER A 9 53.58 55.81 25.46
C SER A 9 53.55 54.27 25.24
N GLU A 10 54.09 53.50 26.17
CA GLU A 10 54.08 52.03 26.00
C GLU A 10 53.06 51.30 26.88
N MET A 11 52.20 52.00 27.62
CA MET A 11 51.24 51.43 28.56
C MET A 11 49.80 51.34 28.03
N CYS A 12 49.58 51.66 26.73
CA CYS A 12 48.23 51.68 26.14
C CYS A 12 47.99 50.63 25.02
N ILE A 13 48.83 49.62 24.88
CA ILE A 13 48.68 48.69 23.71
C ILE A 13 48.16 47.30 24.11
N ARG A 14 47.81 47.04 25.38
CA ARG A 14 47.44 45.68 25.82
C ARG A 14 46.04 45.47 26.37
N ASP A 15 45.12 46.35 26.16
CA ASP A 15 43.81 46.26 26.81
C ASP A 15 42.67 45.91 25.85
N ARG A 16 42.97 45.26 24.73
CA ARG A 16 41.95 44.75 23.79
C ARG A 16 42.13 43.29 23.59
N PHE A 17 41.02 42.55 23.77
CA PHE A 17 40.91 41.12 23.55
C PHE A 17 40.06 40.86 22.32
N LYS A 18 40.44 39.85 21.51
CA LYS A 18 39.67 39.42 20.38
C LYS A 18 38.61 38.42 20.82
N LEU A 19 37.35 38.75 20.55
CA LEU A 19 36.21 37.85 20.82
C LEU A 19 35.64 37.40 19.50
N GLN A 20 35.62 36.08 19.30
CA GLN A 20 35.10 35.45 18.10
C GLN A 20 34.06 34.40 18.49
N TYR A 21 32.87 34.54 17.94
CA TYR A 21 31.76 33.64 18.13
C TYR A 21 31.33 33.13 16.77
N LEU A 22 31.22 31.81 16.61
CA LEU A 22 30.88 31.13 15.38
C LEU A 22 29.69 30.21 15.60
N VAL A 23 29.02 29.79 14.53
CA VAL A 23 28.04 28.70 14.54
C VAL A 23 28.48 27.58 13.59
N GLU A 24 28.01 26.35 13.84
CA GLU A 24 28.08 25.30 12.85
C GLU A 24 27.27 25.70 11.62
N GLU A 25 27.86 25.56 10.44
CA GLU A 25 27.27 25.97 9.16
C GLU A 25 25.87 25.35 8.94
N GLY A 26 24.89 26.20 8.58
CA GLY A 26 23.53 25.80 8.27
C GLY A 26 22.67 25.35 9.45
N LYS A 27 23.20 25.36 10.71
CA LYS A 27 22.46 24.84 11.88
C LYS A 27 21.89 25.90 12.79
N GLY A 28 22.32 27.16 12.63
CA GLY A 28 21.85 28.27 13.45
C GLY A 28 22.47 29.61 13.08
N THR A 29 22.18 30.60 13.89
CA THR A 29 22.70 31.99 13.78
C THR A 29 23.05 32.53 15.15
N LEU A 30 23.73 33.69 15.17
CA LEU A 30 24.07 34.43 16.35
C LEU A 30 23.27 35.74 16.42
N GLN A 31 23.01 36.17 17.65
CA GLN A 31 22.45 37.47 17.98
C GLN A 31 23.27 38.08 19.10
N GLY A 32 23.65 39.33 18.97
CA GLY A 32 24.40 40.11 19.97
C GLY A 32 25.29 41.16 19.29
N ASN A 33 25.82 42.10 20.05
CA ASN A 33 26.66 43.20 19.56
C ASN A 33 26.02 43.92 18.35
N ASP A 34 24.71 44.27 18.48
CA ASP A 34 23.92 44.97 17.44
C ASP A 34 23.77 44.19 16.14
N GLN A 35 24.10 42.90 16.13
CA GLN A 35 23.97 41.98 14.99
C GLN A 35 22.94 40.89 15.29
N SER A 36 22.24 40.42 14.28
CA SER A 36 21.26 39.31 14.38
C SER A 36 21.21 38.54 13.09
N GLY A 37 21.02 37.21 13.17
CA GLY A 37 20.92 36.36 12.01
C GLY A 37 22.24 36.10 11.28
N VAL A 38 23.37 36.33 11.94
CA VAL A 38 24.72 36.16 11.39
C VAL A 38 25.33 34.83 11.80
N THR A 39 26.28 34.33 11.02
CA THR A 39 26.98 33.06 11.32
C THR A 39 28.27 33.24 12.11
N SER A 40 28.76 34.48 12.19
CA SER A 40 29.92 34.86 13.01
C SER A 40 29.76 36.28 13.59
N ILE A 41 30.26 36.48 14.80
CA ILE A 41 30.44 37.79 15.40
C ILE A 41 31.89 37.91 15.86
N GLU A 42 32.61 38.89 15.32
CA GLU A 42 33.99 39.19 15.70
C GLU A 42 34.06 40.63 16.21
N MET A 43 34.81 40.85 17.28
CA MET A 43 34.97 42.15 17.86
C MET A 43 36.26 42.27 18.68
N ASP A 44 36.76 43.49 18.81
CA ASP A 44 37.77 43.84 19.80
C ASP A 44 37.06 44.44 21.04
N ALA A 45 37.30 43.86 22.19
CA ALA A 45 36.73 44.32 23.45
C ALA A 45 37.82 44.87 24.36
N THR A 46 37.51 45.93 25.11
CA THR A 46 38.41 46.46 26.14
C THR A 46 38.37 45.58 27.41
N GLU A 47 39.44 45.62 28.19
CA GLU A 47 39.50 44.83 29.44
C GLU A 47 38.23 45.00 30.27
N LYS A 48 37.65 43.88 30.73
CA LYS A 48 36.42 43.78 31.54
C LYS A 48 35.14 44.25 30.84
N GLN A 49 35.19 44.56 29.55
CA GLN A 49 33.95 44.77 28.76
C GLN A 49 33.12 43.50 28.77
N THR A 50 31.83 43.64 29.05
CA THR A 50 30.88 42.51 29.03
C THR A 50 30.17 42.46 27.69
N VAL A 51 30.10 41.27 27.11
CA VAL A 51 29.42 40.99 25.83
C VAL A 51 28.41 39.87 26.03
N THR A 52 27.21 40.07 25.52
CA THR A 52 26.15 39.04 25.52
C THR A 52 25.91 38.57 24.13
N ILE A 53 26.04 37.24 23.90
CA ILE A 53 25.80 36.57 22.63
C ILE A 53 24.83 35.44 22.84
N THR A 54 23.82 35.34 21.96
CA THR A 54 22.83 34.28 21.96
C THR A 54 22.95 33.47 20.67
N ALA A 55 23.06 32.16 20.81
CA ALA A 55 22.95 31.21 19.68
C ALA A 55 21.47 30.91 19.44
N VAL A 56 21.02 31.07 18.19
CA VAL A 56 19.65 30.83 17.76
C VAL A 56 19.66 29.63 16.79
N ALA A 57 18.98 28.56 17.16
CA ALA A 57 18.89 27.36 16.29
C ALA A 57 18.08 27.67 15.02
N ALA A 58 18.51 27.10 13.89
CA ALA A 58 17.70 27.05 12.69
C ALA A 58 16.57 26.03 12.83
N ASP A 59 15.58 26.07 11.93
CA ASP A 59 14.47 25.11 11.89
C ASP A 59 15.00 23.67 11.81
N GLY A 60 14.44 22.80 12.65
CA GLY A 60 14.86 21.41 12.76
C GLY A 60 16.12 21.16 13.56
N TYR A 61 16.66 22.17 14.24
CA TYR A 61 17.81 22.05 15.14
C TYR A 61 17.47 22.56 16.54
N THR A 62 18.25 22.09 17.54
CA THR A 62 18.21 22.59 18.91
C THR A 62 19.63 22.92 19.34
N PHE A 63 19.80 24.03 20.10
CA PHE A 63 21.09 24.37 20.67
C PHE A 63 21.55 23.25 21.60
N TYR A 64 22.80 22.82 21.47
CA TYR A 64 23.39 21.76 22.31
C TYR A 64 24.33 22.35 23.35
N LYS A 65 25.38 23.00 22.92
CA LYS A 65 26.38 23.65 23.78
C LYS A 65 27.31 24.54 22.94
N TRP A 66 28.09 25.38 23.63
CA TRP A 66 29.26 26.01 23.06
C TRP A 66 30.46 25.03 23.05
N SER A 67 31.44 25.27 22.21
CA SER A 67 32.65 24.41 22.09
C SER A 67 33.49 24.38 23.36
N ASP A 68 33.38 25.39 24.21
CA ASP A 68 34.03 25.44 25.53
C ASP A 68 33.22 24.74 26.65
N GLY A 69 32.06 24.11 26.31
CA GLY A 69 31.25 23.30 27.21
C GLY A 69 30.07 24.04 27.86
N LEU A 70 29.89 25.36 27.64
CA LEU A 70 28.73 26.09 28.16
C LEU A 70 27.44 25.58 27.48
N THR A 71 26.42 25.24 28.30
CA THR A 71 25.15 24.60 27.83
C THR A 71 23.97 25.56 27.72
N THR A 72 24.15 26.85 28.07
CA THR A 72 23.14 27.89 27.86
C THR A 72 23.33 28.54 26.49
N ALA A 73 22.24 28.67 25.72
CA ALA A 73 22.30 29.29 24.39
C ALA A 73 22.75 30.75 24.45
N THR A 74 22.35 31.47 25.47
CA THR A 74 22.85 32.83 25.77
C THR A 74 24.05 32.73 26.67
N ARG A 75 25.15 33.38 26.27
CA ARG A 75 26.37 33.51 27.05
C ARG A 75 26.69 34.97 27.33
N VAL A 76 27.29 35.22 28.49
CA VAL A 76 27.78 36.53 28.88
C VAL A 76 29.27 36.38 29.18
N ASP A 77 30.10 37.02 28.39
CA ASP A 77 31.55 36.95 28.52
C ASP A 77 32.11 38.31 28.99
N SER A 78 33.07 38.27 29.88
CA SER A 78 33.87 39.44 30.25
C SER A 78 35.23 39.32 29.57
N ALA A 79 35.63 40.34 28.84
CA ALA A 79 36.90 40.37 28.09
C ALA A 79 38.10 40.44 29.04
N THR A 80 38.61 39.27 29.41
CA THR A 80 39.82 39.10 30.24
C THR A 80 40.92 38.33 29.47
N LYS A 81 40.57 37.77 28.34
CA LYS A 81 41.43 37.02 27.41
C LYS A 81 40.73 36.94 26.05
N ASP A 82 41.46 36.53 25.02
CA ASP A 82 40.87 36.21 23.72
C ASP A 82 39.90 35.01 23.86
N ILE A 83 38.76 35.10 23.18
CA ILE A 83 37.72 34.08 23.17
C ILE A 83 37.46 33.69 21.71
N SER A 84 37.50 32.38 21.43
CA SER A 84 37.04 31.83 20.15
C SER A 84 36.21 30.57 20.44
N VAL A 85 34.91 30.68 20.19
CA VAL A 85 33.94 29.61 20.52
C VAL A 85 32.94 29.43 19.41
N THR A 86 32.48 28.16 19.22
CA THR A 86 31.48 27.77 18.24
C THR A 86 30.22 27.23 18.93
N ALA A 87 29.07 27.76 18.58
CA ALA A 87 27.79 27.20 18.95
C ALA A 87 27.51 25.89 18.19
N MET A 88 27.23 24.83 18.93
CA MET A 88 26.95 23.51 18.44
C MET A 88 25.46 23.17 18.58
N PHE A 89 24.90 22.48 17.58
CA PHE A 89 23.48 22.16 17.52
C PHE A 89 23.26 20.67 17.23
N ASN A 90 22.21 20.10 17.84
CA ASN A 90 21.70 18.78 17.53
C ASN A 90 20.61 18.88 16.47
N ASP A 91 20.59 17.94 15.54
CA ASP A 91 19.46 17.74 14.61
C ASP A 91 18.24 17.26 15.43
N ALA A 92 17.14 17.96 15.31
CA ALA A 92 15.86 17.67 15.97
C ALA A 92 14.75 17.40 14.94
N ARG A 93 15.09 17.19 13.65
CA ARG A 93 14.13 16.88 12.62
C ARG A 93 13.52 15.50 12.84
N VAL A 94 12.19 15.46 12.83
CA VAL A 94 11.43 14.23 12.87
C VAL A 94 11.18 13.76 11.44
N GLN A 95 11.42 12.48 11.19
CA GLN A 95 11.10 11.85 9.91
C GLN A 95 10.31 10.57 10.16
N ILE A 96 9.25 10.37 9.37
CA ILE A 96 8.47 9.13 9.33
C ILE A 96 8.78 8.46 8.00
N ASN A 97 9.11 7.17 8.04
CA ASN A 97 9.26 6.34 6.86
C ASN A 97 8.29 5.17 6.95
N LEU A 98 7.58 4.91 5.88
CA LEU A 98 6.68 3.76 5.73
C LEU A 98 7.42 2.65 4.99
N ASP A 99 7.19 1.40 5.39
CA ASP A 99 7.76 0.21 4.73
C ASP A 99 7.03 -0.16 3.43
N GLN A 100 5.86 0.45 3.19
CA GLN A 100 5.05 0.29 2.00
C GLN A 100 4.97 1.61 1.23
N GLY A 101 4.91 1.50 -0.11
CA GLY A 101 4.60 2.60 -1.01
C GLY A 101 3.17 2.48 -1.55
N GLU A 102 2.90 3.18 -2.66
CA GLU A 102 1.66 3.04 -3.42
C GLU A 102 1.41 1.56 -3.75
N SER A 103 0.20 1.06 -3.45
CA SER A 103 -0.12 -0.36 -3.50
C SER A 103 -1.50 -0.59 -4.10
N THR A 104 -1.67 -1.76 -4.73
CA THR A 104 -2.97 -2.22 -5.25
C THR A 104 -3.33 -3.52 -4.56
N ILE A 105 -4.52 -3.56 -3.93
CA ILE A 105 -5.06 -4.75 -3.26
C ILE A 105 -6.50 -4.99 -3.71
N LYS A 106 -7.05 -6.16 -3.40
CA LYS A 106 -8.46 -6.45 -3.63
C LYS A 106 -9.31 -6.08 -2.42
N GLN A 107 -10.58 -5.80 -2.66
CA GLN A 107 -11.56 -5.65 -1.59
C GLN A 107 -11.54 -6.87 -0.67
N GLY A 108 -11.45 -6.63 0.65
CA GLY A 108 -11.34 -7.67 1.67
C GLY A 108 -9.93 -8.20 1.93
N GLU A 109 -8.93 -7.87 1.11
CA GLU A 109 -7.52 -8.16 1.41
C GLU A 109 -6.97 -7.19 2.45
N SER A 110 -6.06 -7.67 3.29
CA SER A 110 -5.43 -6.84 4.32
C SER A 110 -4.03 -6.42 3.89
N LEU A 111 -3.72 -5.13 4.05
CA LEU A 111 -2.40 -4.56 3.87
C LEU A 111 -1.90 -4.04 5.23
N THR A 112 -0.78 -4.58 5.72
CA THR A 112 -0.14 -4.06 6.93
C THR A 112 0.99 -3.11 6.55
N ILE A 113 0.99 -1.92 7.15
CA ILE A 113 1.95 -0.84 6.92
C ILE A 113 2.64 -0.56 8.24
N ASN A 114 3.97 -0.55 8.25
CA ASN A 114 4.76 -0.22 9.42
C ASN A 114 5.40 1.17 9.25
N ALA A 115 5.39 1.96 10.33
CA ALA A 115 6.06 3.24 10.39
C ALA A 115 7.34 3.13 11.22
N SER A 116 8.44 3.65 10.71
CA SER A 116 9.65 3.91 11.48
C SER A 116 9.81 5.41 11.65
N VAL A 117 10.21 5.84 12.85
CA VAL A 117 10.41 7.25 13.19
C VAL A 117 11.87 7.48 13.53
N THR A 118 12.42 8.58 13.04
CA THR A 118 13.73 9.07 13.46
C THR A 118 13.66 10.50 13.94
N LEU A 119 14.46 10.84 14.96
CA LEU A 119 14.69 12.19 15.47
C LEU A 119 16.18 12.48 15.34
N GLY A 120 16.54 13.47 14.53
CA GLY A 120 17.94 13.77 14.25
C GLY A 120 18.72 12.60 13.66
N GLY A 121 18.08 11.79 12.83
CA GLY A 121 18.68 10.59 12.21
C GLY A 121 18.83 9.38 13.14
N LYS A 122 18.39 9.46 14.39
CA LYS A 122 18.39 8.34 15.35
C LYS A 122 16.98 7.78 15.50
N SER A 123 16.88 6.45 15.72
CA SER A 123 15.59 5.80 15.99
C SER A 123 14.85 6.48 17.15
N TYR A 124 13.57 6.74 16.97
CA TYR A 124 12.68 7.36 17.94
C TYR A 124 11.44 6.48 18.15
N ASP A 125 10.75 6.68 19.28
CA ASP A 125 9.53 5.96 19.61
C ASP A 125 8.44 6.21 18.56
N ASN A 126 7.89 5.14 18.00
CA ASN A 126 6.83 5.16 17.00
C ASN A 126 5.46 4.72 17.52
N SER A 127 5.33 4.46 18.83
CA SER A 127 4.07 4.04 19.46
C SER A 127 2.98 5.12 19.40
N GLY A 128 3.38 6.39 19.32
CA GLY A 128 2.49 7.54 19.20
C GLY A 128 2.09 7.92 17.78
N VAL A 129 2.54 7.18 16.76
CA VAL A 129 2.16 7.45 15.35
C VAL A 129 0.64 7.31 15.19
N GLN A 130 0.01 8.35 14.67
CA GLN A 130 -1.43 8.41 14.40
C GLN A 130 -1.69 8.01 12.95
N TRP A 131 -2.54 7.01 12.76
CA TRP A 131 -2.96 6.53 11.45
C TRP A 131 -4.33 7.08 11.09
N SER A 132 -4.47 7.59 9.87
CA SER A 132 -5.76 7.99 9.31
C SER A 132 -5.95 7.44 7.90
N VAL A 133 -7.23 7.22 7.53
CA VAL A 133 -7.66 6.82 6.20
C VAL A 133 -8.61 7.88 5.68
N ASN A 134 -8.27 8.53 4.55
CA ASN A 134 -9.02 9.65 3.98
C ASN A 134 -9.31 10.77 5.01
N ASP A 135 -8.32 11.05 5.87
CA ASP A 135 -8.33 12.01 6.99
C ASP A 135 -9.15 11.58 8.23
N ASP A 136 -9.84 10.44 8.19
CA ASP A 136 -10.48 9.88 9.38
C ASP A 136 -9.46 9.15 10.24
N LEU A 137 -9.36 9.52 11.53
CA LEU A 137 -8.45 8.90 12.48
C LEU A 137 -8.89 7.46 12.79
N MET A 138 -7.97 6.51 12.63
CA MET A 138 -8.22 5.08 12.86
C MET A 138 -7.66 4.60 14.21
N GLN A 139 -6.34 4.73 14.38
CA GLN A 139 -5.65 4.24 15.58
C GLN A 139 -4.29 4.91 15.77
N ASN A 140 -3.66 4.66 16.93
CA ASN A 140 -2.26 4.98 17.17
C ASN A 140 -1.43 3.68 17.22
N GLY A 141 -0.15 3.77 16.87
CA GLY A 141 0.79 2.66 16.98
C GLY A 141 1.85 2.62 15.88
N ALA A 142 2.80 1.72 16.04
CA ALA A 142 3.92 1.53 15.12
C ALA A 142 3.50 0.96 13.75
N SER A 143 2.31 0.36 13.68
CA SER A 143 1.78 -0.26 12.45
C SER A 143 0.27 -0.08 12.34
N TYR A 144 -0.23 -0.14 11.11
CA TYR A 144 -1.65 -0.13 10.80
C TYR A 144 -1.98 -1.23 9.79
N THR A 145 -3.05 -1.99 10.04
CA THR A 145 -3.57 -2.99 9.10
C THR A 145 -4.85 -2.45 8.48
N PHE A 146 -4.78 -2.16 7.19
CA PHE A 146 -5.91 -1.69 6.38
C PHE A 146 -6.62 -2.86 5.72
N THR A 147 -7.94 -3.00 5.94
CA THR A 147 -8.78 -4.03 5.30
C THR A 147 -10.02 -3.35 4.73
N PRO A 148 -10.02 -3.00 3.44
CA PRO A 148 -11.11 -2.26 2.81
C PRO A 148 -12.33 -3.17 2.56
N ASN A 149 -13.52 -2.63 2.80
CA ASN A 149 -14.79 -3.28 2.49
C ASN A 149 -15.46 -2.76 1.21
N ALA A 150 -14.85 -1.78 0.54
CA ALA A 150 -15.30 -1.22 -0.73
C ALA A 150 -14.12 -0.95 -1.67
N THR A 151 -14.40 -0.93 -2.98
CA THR A 151 -13.43 -0.54 -4.01
C THR A 151 -13.23 0.97 -4.03
N GLY A 152 -12.08 1.44 -4.51
CA GLY A 152 -11.76 2.85 -4.63
C GLY A 152 -10.32 3.17 -4.22
N ASP A 153 -10.00 4.45 -4.20
CA ASP A 153 -8.69 4.95 -3.82
C ASP A 153 -8.73 5.45 -2.37
N TYR A 154 -7.77 5.01 -1.58
CA TYR A 154 -7.66 5.33 -0.17
C TYR A 154 -6.29 5.97 0.10
N ARG A 155 -6.31 7.13 0.74
CA ARG A 155 -5.11 7.79 1.25
C ARG A 155 -4.89 7.36 2.69
N ILE A 156 -3.81 6.64 2.95
CA ILE A 156 -3.39 6.25 4.30
C ILE A 156 -2.26 7.16 4.72
N LYS A 157 -2.41 7.78 5.89
CA LYS A 157 -1.47 8.76 6.43
C LYS A 157 -1.03 8.35 7.83
N ALA A 158 0.27 8.39 8.05
CA ALA A 158 0.91 8.26 9.36
C ALA A 158 1.44 9.62 9.79
N GLY A 159 1.05 10.11 10.93
CA GLY A 159 1.45 11.41 11.48
C GLY A 159 1.93 11.31 12.92
N LEU A 160 2.87 12.17 13.30
CA LEU A 160 3.38 12.25 14.68
C LEU A 160 3.73 13.69 15.02
N GLU A 161 3.38 14.10 16.21
CA GLU A 161 3.82 15.36 16.80
C GLU A 161 4.93 15.12 17.82
N VAL A 162 6.06 15.80 17.66
CA VAL A 162 7.18 15.73 18.59
C VAL A 162 7.63 17.16 18.91
N ASN A 163 7.66 17.52 20.17
CA ASN A 163 8.07 18.86 20.65
C ASN A 163 7.33 20.02 19.95
N GLY A 164 6.02 19.86 19.67
CA GLY A 164 5.19 20.87 19.01
C GLY A 164 5.36 20.96 17.49
N THR A 165 6.15 20.06 16.89
CA THR A 165 6.30 19.95 15.44
C THR A 165 5.57 18.68 14.94
N TYR A 166 4.58 18.88 14.06
CA TYR A 166 3.87 17.79 13.40
C TYR A 166 4.57 17.40 12.10
N THR A 167 4.78 16.11 11.89
CA THR A 167 5.26 15.56 10.63
C THR A 167 4.37 14.40 10.19
N SER A 168 4.29 14.14 8.89
CA SER A 168 3.51 13.03 8.36
C SER A 168 4.09 12.49 7.07
N GLN A 169 3.78 11.22 6.81
CA GLN A 169 4.01 10.52 5.55
C GLN A 169 2.71 9.85 5.12
N GLU A 170 2.47 9.79 3.81
CA GLU A 170 1.25 9.18 3.28
C GLU A 170 1.55 8.28 2.08
N LEU A 171 0.63 7.35 1.81
CA LEU A 171 0.64 6.50 0.63
C LEU A 171 -0.79 6.32 0.10
N MET A 172 -0.91 5.99 -1.19
CA MET A 172 -2.18 5.64 -1.84
C MET A 172 -2.33 4.13 -1.92
N VAL A 173 -3.54 3.65 -1.63
CA VAL A 173 -3.94 2.25 -1.81
C VAL A 173 -5.12 2.18 -2.76
N HIS A 174 -4.93 1.51 -3.89
CA HIS A 174 -5.95 1.30 -4.91
C HIS A 174 -6.65 -0.04 -4.65
N VAL A 175 -7.93 0.01 -4.29
CA VAL A 175 -8.72 -1.18 -3.99
C VAL A 175 -9.57 -1.57 -5.18
N GLN A 176 -9.28 -2.74 -5.72
CA GLN A 176 -9.99 -3.32 -6.87
C GLN A 176 -11.03 -4.34 -6.43
N ALA A 177 -12.05 -4.55 -7.28
CA ALA A 177 -12.99 -5.64 -7.05
C ALA A 177 -12.27 -7.01 -7.09
N PRO A 178 -12.69 -7.96 -6.26
CA PRO A 178 -12.17 -9.32 -6.33
C PRO A 178 -12.51 -9.93 -7.69
N ALA A 179 -11.62 -10.78 -8.22
CA ALA A 179 -11.81 -11.41 -9.52
C ALA A 179 -13.05 -12.32 -9.53
N THR A 180 -13.85 -12.21 -10.59
CA THR A 180 -14.93 -13.18 -10.87
C THR A 180 -14.32 -14.52 -11.25
N THR A 181 -14.86 -15.62 -10.74
CA THR A 181 -14.56 -16.99 -11.21
C THR A 181 -15.84 -17.70 -11.57
N VAL A 182 -15.80 -18.54 -12.61
CA VAL A 182 -16.94 -19.34 -13.09
C VAL A 182 -16.51 -20.79 -13.15
N SER A 183 -17.37 -21.70 -12.66
CA SER A 183 -17.25 -23.14 -12.87
C SER A 183 -18.62 -23.74 -13.17
N ILE A 184 -18.66 -24.87 -13.89
CA ILE A 184 -19.89 -25.55 -14.25
C ILE A 184 -19.93 -26.91 -13.55
N THR A 185 -21.07 -27.24 -12.94
CA THR A 185 -21.42 -28.56 -12.45
C THR A 185 -22.55 -29.11 -13.31
N GLY A 186 -22.39 -30.32 -13.79
CA GLY A 186 -23.36 -31.01 -14.66
C GLY A 186 -22.89 -32.37 -15.09
N VAL A 187 -23.70 -33.07 -15.88
CA VAL A 187 -23.35 -34.39 -16.41
C VAL A 187 -22.40 -34.23 -17.61
N SER A 188 -21.48 -35.17 -17.77
CA SER A 188 -20.59 -35.26 -18.95
C SER A 188 -21.16 -36.12 -20.07
N SER A 189 -22.31 -36.82 -19.83
CA SER A 189 -22.98 -37.66 -20.83
C SER A 189 -24.48 -37.74 -20.53
N MET A 190 -25.30 -37.81 -21.60
CA MET A 190 -26.74 -38.01 -21.52
C MET A 190 -27.29 -38.64 -22.78
N PRO A 191 -28.45 -39.38 -22.73
CA PRO A 191 -29.13 -39.89 -23.90
C PRO A 191 -29.73 -38.77 -24.79
N ALA A 192 -29.77 -38.93 -26.08
CA ALA A 192 -30.50 -38.06 -26.98
C ALA A 192 -31.99 -37.97 -26.59
N GLY A 193 -32.56 -36.77 -26.69
CA GLY A 193 -33.93 -36.47 -26.28
C GLY A 193 -34.14 -36.28 -24.76
N SER A 194 -33.12 -36.51 -23.94
CA SER A 194 -33.20 -36.23 -22.48
C SER A 194 -32.85 -34.80 -22.17
N THR A 195 -33.21 -34.37 -20.94
CA THR A 195 -32.90 -33.04 -20.39
C THR A 195 -32.08 -33.20 -19.14
N THR A 196 -31.07 -32.33 -18.98
CA THR A 196 -30.24 -32.25 -17.76
C THR A 196 -30.21 -30.85 -17.20
N THR A 197 -29.98 -30.71 -15.88
CA THR A 197 -29.75 -29.44 -15.24
C THR A 197 -28.26 -29.17 -15.16
N LEU A 198 -27.85 -27.98 -15.57
CA LEU A 198 -26.49 -27.48 -15.46
C LEU A 198 -26.49 -26.35 -14.41
N GLN A 199 -25.48 -26.33 -13.58
CA GLN A 199 -25.30 -25.28 -12.56
C GLN A 199 -23.99 -24.54 -12.77
N ALA A 200 -24.05 -23.22 -12.84
CA ALA A 200 -22.88 -22.36 -12.75
C ALA A 200 -22.60 -22.00 -11.28
N ASN A 201 -21.37 -22.19 -10.85
CA ASN A 201 -20.90 -21.68 -9.56
C ASN A 201 -20.02 -20.46 -9.86
N VAL A 202 -20.52 -19.27 -9.50
CA VAL A 202 -19.87 -18.00 -9.76
C VAL A 202 -19.47 -17.35 -8.45
N SER A 203 -18.18 -17.03 -8.28
CA SER A 203 -17.71 -16.19 -7.17
C SER A 203 -17.57 -14.75 -7.65
N ASN A 204 -17.99 -13.80 -6.83
CA ASN A 204 -17.99 -12.36 -7.15
C ASN A 204 -18.68 -12.05 -8.49
N PRO A 205 -19.96 -12.40 -8.63
CA PRO A 205 -20.70 -12.19 -9.89
C PRO A 205 -20.91 -10.69 -10.15
N SER A 206 -20.99 -10.35 -11.44
CA SER A 206 -21.44 -9.04 -11.90
C SER A 206 -22.51 -9.23 -12.97
N GLY A 207 -23.77 -8.98 -12.60
CA GLY A 207 -24.91 -9.28 -13.45
C GLY A 207 -25.24 -10.78 -13.53
N ASP A 208 -26.12 -11.13 -14.48
CA ASP A 208 -26.59 -12.50 -14.67
C ASP A 208 -25.56 -13.38 -15.38
N THR A 209 -25.52 -14.67 -14.99
CA THR A 209 -24.76 -15.68 -15.72
C THR A 209 -25.47 -16.01 -17.03
N THR A 210 -24.74 -15.96 -18.14
CA THR A 210 -25.25 -16.26 -19.48
C THR A 210 -24.69 -17.62 -19.97
N TRP A 211 -25.54 -18.36 -20.69
CA TRP A 211 -25.20 -19.66 -21.21
C TRP A 211 -25.33 -19.71 -22.73
N THR A 212 -24.41 -20.41 -23.36
CA THR A 212 -24.41 -20.68 -24.81
C THR A 212 -23.92 -22.09 -25.08
N CYS A 213 -24.23 -22.62 -26.28
CA CYS A 213 -23.70 -23.90 -26.75
C CYS A 213 -23.19 -23.76 -28.19
N ALA A 214 -21.93 -24.13 -28.42
CA ALA A 214 -21.29 -23.98 -29.72
C ALA A 214 -22.03 -24.76 -30.84
N GLN A 215 -22.55 -25.98 -30.54
CA GLN A 215 -23.24 -26.84 -31.47
C GLN A 215 -24.75 -26.57 -31.58
N LYS A 216 -25.28 -25.69 -30.66
CA LYS A 216 -26.68 -25.23 -30.67
C LYS A 216 -26.72 -23.70 -30.60
N PRO A 217 -26.35 -22.97 -31.65
CA PRO A 217 -26.20 -21.51 -31.59
C PRO A 217 -27.52 -20.74 -31.27
N GLN A 218 -28.67 -21.36 -31.45
CA GLN A 218 -29.98 -20.81 -31.08
C GLN A 218 -30.34 -21.07 -29.61
N TRP A 219 -29.60 -21.93 -28.88
CA TRP A 219 -29.83 -22.17 -27.49
C TRP A 219 -29.03 -21.18 -26.66
N SER A 220 -29.72 -20.47 -25.82
CA SER A 220 -29.16 -19.60 -24.79
C SER A 220 -30.03 -19.64 -23.54
N ALA A 221 -29.43 -19.38 -22.39
CA ALA A 221 -30.13 -19.30 -21.12
C ALA A 221 -29.45 -18.28 -20.18
N THR A 222 -30.13 -17.87 -19.14
CA THR A 222 -29.62 -16.98 -18.11
C THR A 222 -29.92 -17.53 -16.71
N GLY A 223 -29.06 -17.19 -15.76
CA GLY A 223 -29.16 -17.63 -14.37
C GLY A 223 -28.19 -18.75 -14.02
N ASP A 224 -28.12 -19.09 -12.73
CA ASP A 224 -27.13 -20.03 -12.21
C ASP A 224 -27.51 -21.50 -12.47
N ASN A 225 -28.81 -21.80 -12.66
CA ASN A 225 -29.32 -23.14 -12.96
C ASN A 225 -30.11 -23.11 -14.25
N VAL A 226 -29.73 -23.94 -15.22
CA VAL A 226 -30.38 -23.96 -16.53
C VAL A 226 -30.64 -25.40 -16.97
N GLN A 227 -31.65 -25.58 -17.86
CA GLN A 227 -31.97 -26.85 -18.49
C GLN A 227 -31.28 -26.92 -19.86
N PHE A 228 -30.60 -28.03 -20.12
CA PHE A 228 -30.01 -28.33 -21.39
C PHE A 228 -30.56 -29.65 -21.94
N SER A 229 -30.91 -29.65 -23.23
CA SER A 229 -31.34 -30.85 -23.98
C SER A 229 -30.73 -30.88 -25.37
N ALA A 230 -30.54 -32.06 -25.91
CA ALA A 230 -30.13 -32.28 -27.31
C ALA A 230 -30.72 -33.58 -27.87
N ASP A 231 -31.27 -33.51 -29.09
CA ASP A 231 -31.96 -34.62 -29.72
C ASP A 231 -31.05 -35.41 -30.69
N THR A 232 -29.86 -34.87 -31.00
CA THR A 232 -28.91 -35.49 -31.93
C THR A 232 -27.67 -35.95 -31.18
N VAL A 233 -27.25 -37.15 -31.45
CA VAL A 233 -25.99 -37.74 -30.92
C VAL A 233 -24.80 -36.86 -31.33
N GLY A 234 -23.92 -36.62 -30.39
CA GLY A 234 -22.73 -35.82 -30.64
C GLY A 234 -22.13 -35.20 -29.35
N SER A 235 -21.08 -34.44 -29.53
CA SER A 235 -20.42 -33.73 -28.43
C SER A 235 -20.84 -32.25 -28.44
N TYR A 236 -21.33 -31.76 -27.32
CA TYR A 236 -21.85 -30.40 -27.14
C TYR A 236 -20.99 -29.68 -26.11
N THR A 237 -20.42 -28.55 -26.50
CA THR A 237 -19.67 -27.68 -25.60
C THR A 237 -20.59 -26.56 -25.08
N VAL A 238 -20.97 -26.66 -23.84
CA VAL A 238 -21.79 -25.64 -23.15
C VAL A 238 -20.87 -24.71 -22.38
N ARG A 239 -21.12 -23.40 -22.49
CA ARG A 239 -20.36 -22.35 -21.87
C ARG A 239 -21.23 -21.52 -20.96
N ALA A 240 -20.80 -21.32 -19.70
CA ALA A 240 -21.35 -20.35 -18.78
C ALA A 240 -20.40 -19.17 -18.64
N ALA A 241 -20.90 -17.94 -18.72
CA ALA A 241 -20.09 -16.73 -18.64
C ALA A 241 -20.71 -15.69 -17.70
N ASN A 242 -19.86 -15.04 -16.92
CA ASN A 242 -20.22 -13.90 -16.04
C ASN A 242 -19.05 -12.94 -15.97
N ASN A 243 -19.31 -11.65 -16.09
CA ASN A 243 -18.30 -10.58 -15.99
C ASN A 243 -17.03 -10.84 -16.82
N GLY A 244 -17.20 -11.32 -18.08
CA GLY A 244 -16.07 -11.61 -18.99
C GLY A 244 -15.27 -12.88 -18.68
N GLN A 245 -15.55 -13.55 -17.56
CA GLN A 245 -14.99 -14.85 -17.21
C GLN A 245 -15.95 -15.97 -17.64
N TYR A 246 -15.42 -17.14 -17.95
CA TYR A 246 -16.25 -18.26 -18.38
C TYR A 246 -15.67 -19.62 -17.99
N ALA A 247 -16.55 -20.62 -17.99
CA ALA A 247 -16.20 -22.04 -17.97
C ALA A 247 -16.92 -22.78 -19.08
N GLU A 248 -16.39 -23.93 -19.48
CA GLU A 248 -16.95 -24.80 -20.49
C GLU A 248 -17.11 -26.23 -19.94
N LEU A 249 -18.21 -26.87 -20.31
CA LEU A 249 -18.49 -28.27 -20.03
C LEU A 249 -18.83 -28.98 -21.36
N VAL A 250 -18.15 -30.10 -21.63
CA VAL A 250 -18.45 -30.95 -22.75
C VAL A 250 -19.44 -32.01 -22.30
N ILE A 251 -20.57 -32.14 -23.01
CA ILE A 251 -21.62 -33.15 -22.81
C ILE A 251 -21.67 -34.06 -24.02
N ASN A 252 -21.42 -35.33 -23.82
CA ASN A 252 -21.53 -36.35 -24.87
C ASN A 252 -22.97 -36.89 -24.90
N VAL A 253 -23.69 -36.60 -25.97
CA VAL A 253 -25.05 -37.08 -26.18
C VAL A 253 -24.94 -38.44 -26.93
N THR A 254 -25.45 -39.47 -26.30
CA THR A 254 -25.42 -40.87 -26.79
C THR A 254 -26.75 -41.28 -27.42
N GLU A 255 -26.78 -42.44 -28.07
CA GLU A 255 -28.05 -43.00 -28.52
C GLU A 255 -29.08 -43.07 -27.41
N PRO A 256 -30.37 -42.86 -27.71
CA PRO A 256 -31.42 -43.05 -26.72
C PRO A 256 -31.37 -44.47 -26.17
N LEU A 257 -31.70 -44.61 -24.89
CA LEU A 257 -31.81 -45.93 -24.28
C LEU A 257 -32.88 -46.71 -25.05
N SER A 258 -32.50 -47.84 -25.67
CA SER A 258 -33.47 -48.75 -26.29
C SER A 258 -34.41 -49.29 -25.21
N ASP A 259 -35.72 -49.18 -25.42
CA ASP A 259 -36.71 -49.78 -24.55
C ASP A 259 -36.53 -51.33 -24.55
N PRO A 260 -36.17 -51.98 -23.44
CA PRO A 260 -35.98 -53.40 -23.39
C PRO A 260 -37.29 -54.17 -23.57
N THR A 261 -38.45 -53.49 -23.68
CA THR A 261 -39.77 -54.12 -23.86
C THR A 261 -40.17 -54.32 -25.34
N VAL A 262 -39.43 -53.77 -26.30
CA VAL A 262 -39.69 -54.06 -27.73
C VAL A 262 -38.93 -55.32 -28.09
N THR A 263 -39.58 -56.50 -27.85
CA THR A 263 -39.18 -57.76 -28.45
C THR A 263 -39.38 -57.63 -29.96
N PRO A 264 -38.37 -57.90 -30.83
CA PRO A 264 -38.55 -57.87 -32.26
C PRO A 264 -39.63 -58.90 -32.58
N GLU A 265 -40.68 -58.48 -33.29
CA GLU A 265 -41.63 -59.45 -33.86
C GLU A 265 -40.85 -60.53 -34.63
N PRO A 266 -41.15 -61.85 -34.41
CA PRO A 266 -40.49 -62.85 -35.16
C PRO A 266 -40.92 -62.65 -36.62
N SER A 267 -39.93 -62.49 -37.52
CA SER A 267 -40.15 -62.45 -38.96
C SER A 267 -40.90 -63.68 -39.34
N ASP A 268 -42.16 -63.50 -39.79
CA ASP A 268 -42.98 -64.56 -40.39
C ASP A 268 -42.26 -65.02 -41.71
N SER A 269 -41.36 -66.01 -41.57
CA SER A 269 -40.85 -66.77 -42.67
C SER A 269 -41.95 -67.78 -43.10
N GLY A 270 -42.75 -67.36 -44.09
CA GLY A 270 -43.76 -68.22 -44.67
C GLY A 270 -43.19 -69.55 -45.20
N ASP A 271 -43.25 -70.53 -44.31
CA ASP A 271 -43.03 -71.91 -44.71
C ASP A 271 -44.30 -72.41 -45.47
N GLN A 272 -44.20 -72.45 -46.81
CA GLN A 272 -45.13 -73.14 -47.64
C GLN A 272 -44.97 -74.63 -47.35
N PHE A 273 -45.97 -75.23 -46.71
CA PHE A 273 -46.09 -76.70 -46.65
C PHE A 273 -46.47 -77.21 -48.00
N PRO A 274 -45.79 -78.25 -48.54
CA PRO A 274 -46.18 -78.91 -49.83
C PRO A 274 -47.47 -79.75 -49.61
N PHE A 275 -48.44 -79.49 -50.44
CA PHE A 275 -49.70 -80.22 -50.58
C PHE A 275 -49.43 -81.59 -51.09
N PHE A 276 -49.73 -82.67 -50.33
CA PHE A 276 -49.77 -84.08 -50.84
C PHE A 276 -51.20 -84.43 -51.21
N PRO A 277 -51.45 -84.89 -52.44
CA PRO A 277 -52.80 -85.38 -52.78
C PRO A 277 -52.98 -86.79 -52.25
N PHE A 278 -54.08 -87.00 -51.53
CA PHE A 278 -54.58 -88.36 -51.24
C PHE A 278 -55.16 -88.92 -52.49
N GLY A 279 -54.59 -90.05 -52.94
CA GLY A 279 -55.17 -90.89 -53.95
C GLY A 279 -56.24 -91.78 -53.39
N ASP A 280 -57.34 -91.83 -54.09
CA ASP A 280 -58.40 -92.84 -53.93
C ASP A 280 -57.86 -94.19 -54.25
N GLU A 281 -58.19 -95.20 -53.47
CA GLU A 281 -58.50 -96.58 -53.95
C GLU A 281 -59.41 -97.31 -52.96
N ASP A 282 -60.54 -97.75 -53.56
CA ASP A 282 -61.50 -98.84 -53.26
C ASP A 282 -62.06 -99.00 -51.84
#